data_b09c7d7deeb0ac0ae2c92659678bd134
#
_entry.id   b09c7d7deeb0ac0ae2c92659678bd134
#
_cell.length_a   1.000
_cell.length_b   1.000
_cell.length_c   1.000
_cell.angle_alpha   90.00
_cell.angle_beta   90.00
_cell.angle_gamma   90.00
#
_symmetry.space_group_name_H-M   'P 1'
#
loop_
_entity.id
_entity.type
_entity.pdbx_description
1 polymer ?
#
loop_
_entity_poly.entity_id
_entity_poly.type
_entity_poly.pdbx_seq_one_letter_code
_entity_poly.pdbx_strand_id
1 'polypeptide(L)'
;MKRRIAGWHRVAAGSLLLLAAGGVGGALGCAAKPRERPIPLGPVDTGPGTLTTARRFLEGRWTLESFEVYPPGKPPVALKGSGTLVYDEMGNLRMEIRADEASADLLRGAGIDIRDGVISTEGRTAIDLQNRTLTYVLEGQAPLVEGPLGTRHPRHWVVDGDTLTLTTKDEGGRPLSVGRWRRTR
;
A
#
# COMPACT_ATOMS: atom_id res chain seq x y z
N MET A 1 -39.17 -23.26 -24.37
CA MET A 1 -40.40 -23.33 -23.55
C MET A 1 -40.61 -21.99 -22.88
N LYS A 2 -41.75 -21.33 -23.24
CA LYS A 2 -42.18 -20.03 -22.71
C LYS A 2 -42.82 -20.21 -21.35
N ARG A 3 -42.65 -19.29 -20.43
CA ARG A 3 -43.70 -18.83 -19.51
C ARG A 3 -43.46 -17.42 -19.03
N ARG A 4 -44.32 -16.53 -19.51
CA ARG A 4 -44.63 -15.22 -18.94
C ARG A 4 -45.58 -15.44 -17.77
N ILE A 5 -45.49 -14.62 -16.73
CA ILE A 5 -46.69 -14.22 -15.97
C ILE A 5 -46.52 -12.75 -15.58
N ALA A 6 -47.48 -11.98 -16.00
CA ALA A 6 -47.77 -10.60 -15.63
C ALA A 6 -48.62 -10.58 -14.34
N GLY A 7 -48.57 -9.50 -13.62
CA GLY A 7 -49.45 -9.26 -12.49
C GLY A 7 -49.40 -7.80 -12.06
N TRP A 8 -50.33 -7.06 -12.60
CA TRP A 8 -50.78 -5.73 -12.28
C TRP A 8 -51.40 -5.69 -10.88
N HIS A 9 -51.23 -4.61 -10.14
CA HIS A 9 -52.32 -3.96 -9.42
C HIS A 9 -52.04 -2.47 -9.18
N ARG A 10 -52.88 -1.65 -9.78
CA ARG A 10 -53.17 -0.25 -9.43
C ARG A 10 -54.14 -0.24 -8.25
N VAL A 11 -54.12 0.82 -7.43
CA VAL A 11 -55.26 1.50 -6.75
C VAL A 11 -54.59 2.62 -5.94
N ALA A 12 -54.82 3.82 -6.14
CA ALA A 12 -55.93 4.76 -6.07
C ALA A 12 -55.66 5.83 -5.00
N ALA A 13 -55.87 7.00 -5.48
CA ALA A 13 -55.99 8.32 -4.91
C ALA A 13 -56.60 8.44 -3.49
N GLY A 14 -56.15 9.46 -2.79
CA GLY A 14 -56.79 9.97 -1.58
C GLY A 14 -56.29 11.38 -1.29
N SER A 15 -56.93 12.36 -1.90
CA SER A 15 -56.77 13.79 -1.53
C SER A 15 -57.38 14.04 -0.15
N LEU A 16 -56.66 14.74 0.70
CA LEU A 16 -57.29 15.51 1.78
C LEU A 16 -56.54 16.83 2.00
N LEU A 17 -57.20 17.89 1.66
CA LEU A 17 -56.94 19.27 1.99
C LEU A 17 -57.34 19.52 3.48
N LEU A 18 -56.51 20.18 4.26
CA LEU A 18 -56.94 21.00 5.42
C LEU A 18 -55.81 21.99 5.80
N LEU A 19 -56.01 23.23 5.39
CA LEU A 19 -56.15 24.46 6.16
C LEU A 19 -55.16 24.76 7.28
N ALA A 20 -54.31 25.73 7.01
CA ALA A 20 -53.97 26.98 7.69
C ALA A 20 -54.14 27.07 9.20
N ALA A 21 -53.04 27.34 9.88
CA ALA A 21 -53.03 28.30 11.01
C ALA A 21 -51.59 28.80 11.18
N GLY A 22 -51.45 30.11 11.17
CA GLY A 22 -50.23 30.84 11.32
C GLY A 22 -49.49 30.63 12.62
N GLY A 23 -48.18 30.53 12.52
CA GLY A 23 -47.27 30.60 13.63
C GLY A 23 -46.01 31.29 13.14
N VAL A 24 -45.94 32.62 13.32
CA VAL A 24 -44.69 33.34 13.23
C VAL A 24 -43.85 32.92 14.43
N GLY A 25 -43.15 31.80 14.28
CA GLY A 25 -42.16 31.29 15.20
C GLY A 25 -40.77 31.67 14.72
N GLY A 26 -40.15 32.60 15.39
CA GLY A 26 -38.82 33.08 15.08
C GLY A 26 -37.82 31.92 14.91
N ALA A 27 -37.27 31.82 13.73
CA ALA A 27 -36.09 31.02 13.47
C ALA A 27 -34.90 31.64 14.23
N LEU A 28 -34.78 31.29 15.51
CA LEU A 28 -33.49 31.38 16.17
C LEU A 28 -32.59 30.36 15.49
N GLY A 29 -32.02 30.77 14.40
CA GLY A 29 -30.93 30.06 13.79
C GLY A 29 -29.79 29.91 14.80
N CYS A 30 -29.76 28.79 15.45
CA CYS A 30 -28.54 28.35 16.09
C CYS A 30 -27.53 28.14 14.96
N ALA A 31 -26.85 29.23 14.59
CA ALA A 31 -25.60 29.16 13.87
C ALA A 31 -24.66 28.37 14.78
N ALA A 32 -24.67 27.05 14.60
CA ALA A 32 -23.67 26.18 15.22
C ALA A 32 -22.33 26.70 14.69
N LYS A 33 -21.65 27.48 15.52
CA LYS A 33 -20.24 27.81 15.25
C LYS A 33 -19.56 26.49 14.94
N PRO A 34 -18.84 26.41 13.79
CA PRO A 34 -18.00 25.27 13.52
C PRO A 34 -17.20 25.04 14.80
N ARG A 35 -17.36 23.88 15.42
CA ARG A 35 -16.46 23.50 16.49
C ARG A 35 -15.11 23.37 15.84
N GLU A 36 -14.31 24.42 15.90
CA GLU A 36 -12.88 24.31 15.76
C GLU A 36 -12.46 23.31 16.84
N ARG A 37 -12.36 22.05 16.46
CA ARG A 37 -11.61 21.11 17.28
C ARG A 37 -10.22 21.67 17.31
N PRO A 38 -9.66 22.05 18.45
CA PRO A 38 -8.24 22.32 18.53
C PRO A 38 -7.59 21.06 17.99
N ILE A 39 -6.92 21.14 16.85
CA ILE A 39 -6.02 20.08 16.42
C ILE A 39 -5.04 20.03 17.57
N PRO A 40 -4.98 18.94 18.35
CA PRO A 40 -3.95 18.84 19.36
C PRO A 40 -2.64 18.89 18.59
N LEU A 41 -2.00 20.05 18.60
CA LEU A 41 -0.60 20.19 18.27
C LEU A 41 0.16 19.47 19.38
N GLY A 42 -0.01 18.15 19.45
CA GLY A 42 0.90 17.31 20.21
C GLY A 42 2.29 17.58 19.70
N PRO A 43 3.32 17.47 20.55
CA PRO A 43 4.69 17.64 20.11
C PRO A 43 4.89 16.75 18.89
N VAL A 44 5.33 17.37 17.77
CA VAL A 44 5.67 16.62 16.56
C VAL A 44 6.73 15.64 17.00
N ASP A 45 6.37 14.36 17.03
CA ASP A 45 7.28 13.31 17.48
C ASP A 45 8.38 13.14 16.43
N THR A 46 9.48 13.85 16.64
CA THR A 46 10.67 13.89 15.76
C THR A 46 11.84 13.13 16.34
N GLY A 47 11.65 12.51 17.51
CA GLY A 47 12.71 11.76 18.19
C GLY A 47 13.16 10.51 17.44
N PRO A 48 14.32 9.93 17.80
CA PRO A 48 14.74 8.63 17.30
C PRO A 48 13.67 7.56 17.57
N GLY A 49 13.37 6.73 16.55
CA GLY A 49 12.35 5.69 16.66
C GLY A 49 10.93 6.15 16.34
N THR A 50 10.74 7.36 15.85
CA THR A 50 9.44 7.87 15.42
C THR A 50 9.15 7.55 13.95
N LEU A 51 7.87 7.63 13.55
CA LEU A 51 7.46 7.43 12.16
C LEU A 51 8.13 8.45 11.23
N THR A 52 8.25 9.70 11.66
CA THR A 52 8.93 10.76 10.91
C THR A 52 10.41 10.41 10.67
N THR A 53 11.09 9.93 11.71
CA THR A 53 12.49 9.51 11.59
C THR A 53 12.63 8.29 10.67
N ALA A 54 11.76 7.28 10.80
CA ALA A 54 11.78 6.12 9.93
C ALA A 54 11.57 6.49 8.46
N ARG A 55 10.63 7.41 8.16
CA ARG A 55 10.42 7.93 6.81
C ARG A 55 11.67 8.61 6.26
N ARG A 56 12.33 9.47 7.04
CA ARG A 56 13.60 10.12 6.65
C ARG A 56 14.72 9.13 6.34
N PHE A 57 14.78 8.00 7.06
CA PHE A 57 15.75 6.96 6.75
C PHE A 57 15.46 6.25 5.44
N LEU A 58 14.20 6.06 5.09
CA LEU A 58 13.79 5.41 3.85
C LEU A 58 13.79 6.36 2.66
N GLU A 59 13.49 7.65 2.89
CA GLU A 59 13.39 8.68 1.85
C GLU A 59 14.63 8.73 0.97
N GLY A 60 14.40 8.86 -0.33
CA GLY A 60 15.42 9.03 -1.35
C GLY A 60 15.32 8.02 -2.47
N ARG A 61 16.35 8.05 -3.31
CA ARG A 61 16.53 7.12 -4.41
C ARG A 61 17.57 6.07 -4.05
N TRP A 62 17.26 4.84 -4.37
CA TRP A 62 18.08 3.68 -4.08
C TRP A 62 18.29 2.87 -5.36
N THR A 63 19.50 2.39 -5.58
CA THR A 63 19.87 1.51 -6.67
C THR A 63 20.06 0.10 -6.15
N LEU A 64 19.56 -0.89 -6.87
CA LEU A 64 19.67 -2.29 -6.52
C LEU A 64 21.14 -2.74 -6.58
N GLU A 65 21.63 -3.33 -5.48
CA GLU A 65 22.94 -4.00 -5.42
C GLU A 65 22.78 -5.51 -5.59
N SER A 66 21.81 -6.10 -4.92
CA SER A 66 21.48 -7.53 -5.04
C SER A 66 20.04 -7.81 -4.72
N PHE A 67 19.50 -8.84 -5.34
CA PHE A 67 18.18 -9.36 -5.02
C PHE A 67 18.20 -10.87 -5.09
N GLU A 68 17.82 -11.51 -4.00
CA GLU A 68 17.78 -12.95 -3.86
C GLU A 68 16.38 -13.42 -3.49
N VAL A 69 15.95 -14.52 -4.08
CA VAL A 69 14.68 -15.19 -3.79
C VAL A 69 14.96 -16.59 -3.28
N TYR A 70 14.22 -17.00 -2.29
CA TYR A 70 14.35 -18.31 -1.60
C TYR A 70 13.08 -19.14 -1.81
N PRO A 71 12.89 -19.78 -2.98
CA PRO A 71 11.71 -20.59 -3.25
C PRO A 71 11.68 -21.80 -2.32
N PRO A 72 10.50 -22.21 -1.80
CA PRO A 72 10.39 -23.39 -0.96
C PRO A 72 10.92 -24.66 -1.67
N GLY A 73 11.82 -25.39 -0.99
CA GLY A 73 12.37 -26.64 -1.50
C GLY A 73 13.31 -26.53 -2.71
N LYS A 74 13.72 -25.32 -3.06
CA LYS A 74 14.66 -25.06 -4.18
C LYS A 74 15.86 -24.24 -3.66
N PRO A 75 17.00 -24.28 -4.35
CA PRO A 75 18.13 -23.41 -4.04
C PRO A 75 17.76 -21.92 -4.23
N PRO A 76 18.44 -21.00 -3.51
CA PRO A 76 18.28 -19.57 -3.70
C PRO A 76 18.56 -19.15 -5.14
N VAL A 77 17.79 -18.19 -5.62
CA VAL A 77 17.93 -17.60 -6.95
C VAL A 77 18.43 -16.18 -6.78
N ALA A 78 19.65 -15.90 -7.21
CA ALA A 78 20.17 -14.55 -7.31
C ALA A 78 19.73 -13.91 -8.63
N LEU A 79 19.04 -12.77 -8.54
CA LEU A 79 18.63 -12.02 -9.71
C LEU A 79 19.84 -11.26 -10.28
N LYS A 80 20.09 -11.43 -11.55
CA LYS A 80 20.99 -10.58 -12.33
C LYS A 80 20.16 -9.52 -13.04
N GLY A 81 20.53 -8.25 -12.82
CA GLY A 81 19.78 -7.15 -13.40
C GLY A 81 20.05 -5.84 -12.69
N SER A 82 19.17 -4.89 -12.88
CA SER A 82 19.24 -3.57 -12.28
C SER A 82 17.91 -3.22 -11.62
N GLY A 83 17.91 -2.24 -10.73
CA GLY A 83 16.68 -1.79 -10.12
C GLY A 83 16.82 -0.41 -9.51
N THR A 84 15.67 0.25 -9.41
CA THR A 84 15.53 1.53 -8.74
C THR A 84 14.38 1.43 -7.75
N LEU A 85 14.58 2.00 -6.56
CA LEU A 85 13.59 2.14 -5.52
C LEU A 85 13.58 3.60 -5.09
N VAL A 86 12.42 4.22 -5.05
CA VAL A 86 12.25 5.60 -4.63
C VAL A 86 11.21 5.65 -3.53
N TYR A 87 11.57 6.27 -2.43
CA TYR A 87 10.63 6.70 -1.39
C TYR A 87 10.62 8.22 -1.34
N ASP A 88 9.45 8.82 -1.36
CA ASP A 88 9.30 10.26 -1.16
C ASP A 88 8.99 10.62 0.31
N GLU A 89 8.99 11.90 0.60
CA GLU A 89 8.70 12.45 1.93
C GLU A 89 7.29 12.11 2.45
N MET A 90 6.36 11.85 1.54
CA MET A 90 4.97 11.48 1.84
C MET A 90 4.81 9.99 2.14
N GLY A 91 5.86 9.19 1.89
CA GLY A 91 5.84 7.74 2.04
C GLY A 91 5.30 7.02 0.82
N ASN A 92 5.23 7.68 -0.33
CA ASN A 92 4.97 7.01 -1.59
C ASN A 92 6.21 6.24 -2.02
N LEU A 93 5.95 5.12 -2.68
CA LEU A 93 6.94 4.17 -3.14
C LEU A 93 6.80 3.98 -4.64
N ARG A 94 7.92 3.97 -5.33
CA ARG A 94 8.04 3.42 -6.68
C ARG A 94 9.26 2.50 -6.74
N MET A 95 9.04 1.26 -7.14
CA MET A 95 10.10 0.27 -7.33
C MET A 95 10.01 -0.31 -8.73
N GLU A 96 11.16 -0.42 -9.39
CA GLU A 96 11.31 -1.09 -10.67
C GLU A 96 12.58 -1.94 -10.62
N ILE A 97 12.46 -3.23 -10.92
CA ILE A 97 13.58 -4.17 -11.04
C ILE A 97 13.51 -4.80 -12.43
N ARG A 98 14.59 -4.70 -13.19
CA ARG A 98 14.76 -5.32 -14.50
C ARG A 98 15.68 -6.51 -14.33
N ALA A 99 15.17 -7.69 -14.59
CA ALA A 99 15.92 -8.94 -14.59
C ALA A 99 16.45 -9.24 -16.02
N ASP A 100 17.59 -9.91 -16.12
CA ASP A 100 17.98 -10.55 -17.36
C ASP A 100 17.01 -11.72 -17.67
N GLU A 101 17.04 -12.21 -18.91
CA GLU A 101 16.09 -13.24 -19.37
C GLU A 101 16.17 -14.52 -18.53
N ALA A 102 17.38 -14.97 -18.20
CA ALA A 102 17.60 -16.17 -17.40
C ALA A 102 17.05 -16.01 -15.97
N SER A 103 17.27 -14.86 -15.35
CA SER A 103 16.71 -14.53 -14.03
C SER A 103 15.19 -14.40 -14.08
N ALA A 104 14.64 -13.81 -15.15
CA ALA A 104 13.21 -13.67 -15.34
C ALA A 104 12.51 -15.02 -15.40
N ASP A 105 13.08 -16.00 -16.10
CA ASP A 105 12.55 -17.36 -16.18
C ASP A 105 12.58 -18.08 -14.83
N LEU A 106 13.69 -17.94 -14.09
CA LEU A 106 13.80 -18.51 -12.76
C LEU A 106 12.79 -17.89 -11.78
N LEU A 107 12.57 -16.58 -11.87
CA LEU A 107 11.59 -15.86 -11.02
C LEU A 107 10.16 -16.29 -11.35
N ARG A 108 9.78 -16.43 -12.63
CA ARG A 108 8.49 -16.97 -13.04
C ARG A 108 8.30 -18.39 -12.51
N GLY A 109 9.32 -19.22 -12.62
CA GLY A 109 9.32 -20.59 -12.03
C GLY A 109 9.21 -20.62 -10.52
N ALA A 110 9.55 -19.52 -9.84
CA ALA A 110 9.36 -19.33 -8.39
C ALA A 110 8.01 -18.69 -8.03
N GLY A 111 7.12 -18.46 -9.00
CA GLY A 111 5.79 -17.88 -8.79
C GLY A 111 5.78 -16.35 -8.62
N ILE A 112 6.82 -15.68 -9.14
CA ILE A 112 6.90 -14.21 -9.09
C ILE A 112 6.30 -13.64 -10.37
N ASP A 113 5.37 -12.69 -10.24
CA ASP A 113 4.82 -11.97 -11.39
C ASP A 113 5.86 -11.02 -11.94
N ILE A 114 6.45 -11.40 -13.07
CA ILE A 114 7.39 -10.60 -13.81
C ILE A 114 6.91 -10.45 -15.25
N ARG A 115 6.65 -9.21 -15.67
CA ARG A 115 6.16 -8.87 -17.00
C ARG A 115 7.28 -8.25 -17.80
N ASP A 116 7.55 -8.80 -18.97
CA ASP A 116 8.61 -8.32 -19.87
C ASP A 116 9.98 -8.15 -19.18
N GLY A 117 10.30 -9.07 -18.24
CA GLY A 117 11.52 -8.99 -17.45
C GLY A 117 11.51 -7.91 -16.36
N VAL A 118 10.37 -7.28 -16.09
CA VAL A 118 10.24 -6.18 -15.13
C VAL A 118 9.32 -6.55 -13.98
N ILE A 119 9.81 -6.33 -12.75
CA ILE A 119 9.00 -6.29 -11.53
C ILE A 119 8.77 -4.82 -11.19
N SER A 120 7.54 -4.37 -11.16
CA SER A 120 7.22 -2.98 -10.84
C SER A 120 6.19 -2.91 -9.72
N THR A 121 6.35 -1.94 -8.83
CA THR A 121 5.42 -1.68 -7.73
C THR A 121 5.35 -0.18 -7.50
N GLU A 122 4.14 0.33 -7.39
CA GLU A 122 3.87 1.74 -7.07
C GLU A 122 2.73 1.82 -6.05
N GLY A 123 2.86 2.72 -5.08
CA GLY A 123 1.87 2.88 -4.02
C GLY A 123 2.41 3.62 -2.82
N ARG A 124 1.80 3.38 -1.66
CA ARG A 124 2.24 3.91 -0.37
C ARG A 124 2.85 2.84 0.50
N THR A 125 3.57 3.28 1.52
CA THR A 125 4.19 2.42 2.52
C THR A 125 3.52 2.62 3.86
N ALA A 126 2.98 1.55 4.45
CA ALA A 126 2.62 1.50 5.85
C ALA A 126 3.83 0.99 6.66
N ILE A 127 4.28 1.76 7.63
CA ILE A 127 5.47 1.45 8.43
C ILE A 127 5.02 1.05 9.83
N ASP A 128 5.45 -0.13 10.28
CA ASP A 128 5.36 -0.60 11.65
C ASP A 128 6.73 -0.47 12.31
N LEU A 129 6.84 0.48 13.24
CA LEU A 129 8.08 0.77 13.94
C LEU A 129 8.44 -0.31 14.96
N GLN A 130 7.44 -0.89 15.61
CA GLN A 130 7.64 -1.88 16.66
C GLN A 130 8.28 -3.15 16.09
N ASN A 131 7.81 -3.60 14.94
CA ASN A 131 8.31 -4.79 14.27
C ASN A 131 9.38 -4.49 13.21
N ARG A 132 9.70 -3.20 12.98
CA ARG A 132 10.60 -2.74 11.92
C ARG A 132 10.21 -3.33 10.56
N THR A 133 8.93 -3.28 10.26
CA THR A 133 8.42 -3.75 8.98
C THR A 133 7.76 -2.62 8.20
N LEU A 134 7.69 -2.80 6.90
CA LEU A 134 6.90 -1.97 6.01
C LEU A 134 6.05 -2.87 5.11
N THR A 135 4.86 -2.39 4.80
CA THR A 135 3.93 -3.07 3.90
C THR A 135 3.57 -2.11 2.79
N TYR A 136 3.53 -2.60 1.56
CA TYR A 136 3.12 -1.80 0.42
C TYR A 136 1.60 -1.73 0.36
N VAL A 137 1.07 -0.52 0.31
CA VAL A 137 -0.35 -0.22 0.12
C VAL A 137 -0.49 0.32 -1.29
N LEU A 138 -1.02 -0.49 -2.19
CA LEU A 138 -1.22 -0.10 -3.57
C LEU A 138 -2.39 0.87 -3.66
N GLU A 139 -2.27 1.90 -4.48
CA GLU A 139 -3.35 2.83 -4.78
C GLU A 139 -4.12 2.38 -6.02
N GLY A 140 -5.45 2.51 -5.96
CA GLY A 140 -6.33 2.23 -7.09
C GLY A 140 -6.46 0.75 -7.44
N GLN A 141 -6.54 0.46 -8.74
CA GLN A 141 -6.66 -0.89 -9.30
C GLN A 141 -5.31 -1.55 -9.59
N ALA A 142 -4.24 -1.12 -8.95
CA ALA A 142 -2.96 -1.78 -9.12
C ALA A 142 -3.12 -3.26 -8.76
N PRO A 143 -2.69 -4.19 -9.62
CA PRO A 143 -2.85 -5.62 -9.37
C PRO A 143 -2.13 -5.97 -8.07
N LEU A 144 -2.86 -6.64 -7.17
CA LEU A 144 -2.25 -7.26 -6.01
C LEU A 144 -1.27 -8.31 -6.54
N VAL A 145 0.00 -8.11 -6.31
CA VAL A 145 0.99 -9.16 -6.57
C VAL A 145 0.80 -10.20 -5.47
N GLU A 146 0.31 -11.35 -5.84
CA GLU A 146 0.19 -12.50 -4.95
C GLU A 146 1.49 -13.31 -4.94
N GLY A 147 1.61 -14.21 -3.98
CA GLY A 147 2.78 -15.07 -3.86
C GLY A 147 3.82 -14.56 -2.88
N PRO A 148 5.01 -15.20 -2.81
CA PRO A 148 6.00 -14.98 -1.76
C PRO A 148 6.60 -13.56 -1.73
N LEU A 149 6.49 -12.81 -2.82
CA LEU A 149 6.89 -11.40 -2.88
C LEU A 149 5.68 -10.46 -2.93
N GLY A 150 4.50 -10.98 -2.63
CA GLY A 150 3.24 -10.24 -2.70
C GLY A 150 3.29 -8.93 -1.92
N THR A 151 2.55 -7.97 -2.40
CA THR A 151 2.50 -6.61 -1.83
C THR A 151 2.01 -6.59 -0.39
N ARG A 152 1.26 -7.63 0.04
CA ARG A 152 0.73 -7.77 1.40
C ARG A 152 1.74 -8.30 2.41
N HIS A 153 2.87 -8.87 1.97
CA HIS A 153 3.86 -9.41 2.89
C HIS A 153 4.64 -8.27 3.56
N PRO A 154 4.74 -8.26 4.90
CA PRO A 154 5.59 -7.32 5.60
C PRO A 154 7.06 -7.53 5.21
N ARG A 155 7.76 -6.44 4.99
CA ARG A 155 9.20 -6.44 4.70
C ARG A 155 9.93 -5.87 5.89
N HIS A 156 10.79 -6.65 6.49
CA HIS A 156 11.72 -6.16 7.49
C HIS A 156 12.73 -5.25 6.80
N TRP A 157 12.94 -4.07 7.36
CA TRP A 157 13.89 -3.11 6.82
C TRP A 157 15.02 -2.83 7.81
N VAL A 158 16.23 -2.69 7.28
CA VAL A 158 17.42 -2.25 7.98
C VAL A 158 18.12 -1.22 7.11
N VAL A 159 18.41 -0.06 7.68
CA VAL A 159 19.27 0.96 7.05
C VAL A 159 20.57 1.01 7.81
N ASP A 160 21.66 0.80 7.10
CA ASP A 160 23.03 0.89 7.63
C ASP A 160 23.85 1.79 6.69
N GLY A 161 24.10 3.01 7.14
CA GLY A 161 24.70 4.05 6.32
C GLY A 161 23.89 4.30 5.03
N ASP A 162 24.52 4.08 3.91
CA ASP A 162 23.90 4.23 2.57
C ASP A 162 23.30 2.91 2.02
N THR A 163 23.18 1.88 2.85
CA THR A 163 22.60 0.59 2.44
C THR A 163 21.24 0.36 3.10
N LEU A 164 20.22 0.07 2.30
CA LEU A 164 18.90 -0.40 2.73
C LEU A 164 18.78 -1.88 2.40
N THR A 165 18.47 -2.70 3.41
CA THR A 165 18.15 -4.11 3.22
C THR A 165 16.65 -4.32 3.49
N LEU A 166 15.96 -4.92 2.55
CA LEU A 166 14.56 -5.33 2.65
C LEU A 166 14.47 -6.85 2.63
N THR A 167 13.92 -7.44 3.69
CA THR A 167 13.76 -8.90 3.81
C THR A 167 12.29 -9.25 3.96
N THR A 168 11.74 -10.01 3.03
CA THR A 168 10.43 -10.65 3.17
C THR A 168 10.63 -12.02 3.81
N LYS A 169 9.78 -12.38 4.79
CA LYS A 169 9.87 -13.66 5.50
C LYS A 169 8.53 -14.40 5.44
N ASP A 170 8.59 -15.72 5.53
CA ASP A 170 7.40 -16.54 5.75
C ASP A 170 6.95 -16.48 7.23
N GLU A 171 5.84 -17.16 7.55
CA GLU A 171 5.31 -17.25 8.91
C GLU A 171 6.28 -17.90 9.89
N GLY A 172 7.17 -18.77 9.40
CA GLY A 172 8.23 -19.42 10.19
C GLY A 172 9.48 -18.57 10.36
N GLY A 173 9.49 -17.32 9.84
CA GLY A 173 10.62 -16.40 9.92
C GLY A 173 11.73 -16.66 8.90
N ARG A 174 11.57 -17.63 7.98
CA ARG A 174 12.56 -17.91 6.93
C ARG A 174 12.48 -16.87 5.84
N PRO A 175 13.59 -16.40 5.27
CA PRO A 175 13.58 -15.44 4.18
C PRO A 175 12.89 -16.03 2.95
N LEU A 176 12.01 -15.27 2.34
CA LEU A 176 11.43 -15.51 1.02
C LEU A 176 12.16 -14.67 -0.04
N SER A 177 12.59 -13.46 0.35
CA SER A 177 13.44 -12.62 -0.49
C SER A 177 14.30 -11.69 0.34
N VAL A 178 15.44 -11.30 -0.21
CA VAL A 178 16.33 -10.28 0.34
C VAL A 178 16.75 -9.35 -0.78
N GLY A 179 16.42 -8.07 -0.66
CA GLY A 179 16.88 -7.01 -1.55
C GLY A 179 17.84 -6.08 -0.84
N ARG A 180 19.01 -5.82 -1.41
CA ARG A 180 19.98 -4.82 -0.94
C ARG A 180 20.05 -3.68 -1.92
N TRP A 181 19.98 -2.48 -1.38
CA TRP A 181 19.86 -1.26 -2.14
C TRP A 181 20.86 -0.23 -1.62
N ARG A 182 21.52 0.45 -2.52
CA ARG A 182 22.44 1.54 -2.20
C ARG A 182 21.80 2.88 -2.46
N ARG A 183 21.92 3.81 -1.52
CA ARG A 183 21.42 5.18 -1.69
C ARG A 183 22.18 5.86 -2.81
N THR A 184 21.43 6.45 -3.74
CA THR A 184 21.99 7.29 -4.80
C THR A 184 21.95 8.75 -4.34
N ARG A 185 23.07 9.42 -4.40
CA ARG A 185 23.21 10.85 -4.10
C ARG A 185 22.78 11.71 -5.28
#